data_b4e70a3b79b1634b871d80b7f76899bf
#
_entry.id   b4e70a3b79b1634b871d80b7f76899bf
#
_cell.length_a   1.000
_cell.length_b   1.000
_cell.length_c   1.000
_cell.angle_alpha   90.00
_cell.angle_beta   90.00
_cell.angle_gamma   90.00
#
_symmetry.space_group_name_H-M   'P 1'
#
loop_
_entity.id
_entity.type
_entity.pdbx_description
1 polymer ?
#
loop_
_entity_poly.entity_id
_entity_poly.type
_entity_poly.pdbx_seq_one_letter_code
_entity_poly.pdbx_strand_id
1 'polypeptide(L)'
;AMAAQAGGPVTAHDIDPGRMRDIPARAARAGAEITVQPAPQGVFDIVLCDAPCSGSGSWRRAPEAKWRLTEDRLAELCTMQDAVLDAAAPFVAYATCSLLAPENSARVAAFQDRHPGWVMDFDRQFTLQDGGDGFYLALLKRG
;
A
#
# COMPACT_ATOMS: atom_id res chain seq x y z
N ALA A 1 -3.73 13.39 -5.98
CA ALA A 1 -3.11 13.33 -7.31
C ALA A 1 -3.53 12.07 -8.07
N MET A 2 -3.31 10.84 -7.53
CA MET A 2 -3.67 9.58 -8.20
C MET A 2 -5.16 9.47 -8.55
N ALA A 3 -6.06 9.77 -7.63
CA ALA A 3 -7.49 9.70 -7.88
C ALA A 3 -7.97 10.62 -9.02
N ALA A 4 -7.37 11.81 -9.16
CA ALA A 4 -7.67 12.72 -10.27
C ALA A 4 -7.19 12.19 -11.64
N GLN A 5 -6.27 11.23 -11.65
CA GLN A 5 -5.73 10.60 -12.86
C GLN A 5 -6.38 9.24 -13.17
N ALA A 6 -7.12 8.68 -12.22
CA ALA A 6 -7.75 7.37 -12.37
C ALA A 6 -8.86 7.33 -13.46
N GLY A 7 -9.40 8.50 -13.84
CA GLY A 7 -10.43 8.60 -14.88
C GLY A 7 -11.80 8.03 -14.49
N GLY A 8 -12.00 7.68 -13.22
CA GLY A 8 -13.23 7.11 -12.69
C GLY A 8 -13.37 7.31 -11.18
N PRO A 9 -14.50 6.88 -10.59
CA PRO A 9 -14.75 7.00 -9.16
C PRO A 9 -13.74 6.17 -8.35
N VAL A 10 -13.29 6.73 -7.23
CA VAL A 10 -12.34 6.08 -6.31
C VAL A 10 -13.00 5.92 -4.95
N THR A 11 -12.91 4.73 -4.37
CA THR A 11 -13.26 4.49 -2.98
C THR A 11 -12.01 4.56 -2.11
N ALA A 12 -12.07 5.34 -1.05
CA ALA A 12 -11.00 5.48 -0.07
C ALA A 12 -11.41 4.86 1.27
N HIS A 13 -10.48 4.10 1.84
CA HIS A 13 -10.62 3.48 3.15
C HIS A 13 -9.30 3.59 3.94
N ASP A 14 -9.42 3.78 5.23
CA ASP A 14 -8.36 3.63 6.22
C ASP A 14 -8.99 3.10 7.51
N ILE A 15 -8.28 2.24 8.23
CA ILE A 15 -8.73 1.72 9.52
C ILE A 15 -8.89 2.83 10.57
N ASP A 16 -8.14 3.93 10.42
CA ASP A 16 -8.25 5.16 11.21
C ASP A 16 -9.11 6.20 10.47
N PRO A 17 -10.37 6.43 10.88
CA PRO A 17 -11.22 7.43 10.26
C PRO A 17 -10.64 8.84 10.32
N GLY A 18 -9.77 9.11 11.29
CA GLY A 18 -9.11 10.41 11.44
C GLY A 18 -8.27 10.78 10.23
N ARG A 19 -7.61 9.79 9.61
CA ARG A 19 -6.78 9.99 8.42
C ARG A 19 -7.58 10.32 7.16
N MET A 20 -8.88 9.99 7.16
CA MET A 20 -9.75 10.23 6.01
C MET A 20 -10.47 11.59 6.04
N ARG A 21 -10.37 12.36 7.14
CA ARG A 21 -11.13 13.61 7.34
C ARG A 21 -10.91 14.64 6.23
N ASP A 22 -9.68 14.75 5.75
CA ASP A 22 -9.30 15.76 4.75
C ASP A 22 -9.57 15.32 3.31
N ILE A 23 -9.93 14.04 3.09
CA ILE A 23 -10.12 13.49 1.75
C ILE A 23 -11.18 14.25 0.95
N PRO A 24 -12.38 14.55 1.49
CA PRO A 24 -13.40 15.28 0.71
C PRO A 24 -12.94 16.65 0.24
N ALA A 25 -12.30 17.42 1.11
CA ALA A 25 -11.80 18.75 0.77
C ALA A 25 -10.64 18.69 -0.26
N ARG A 26 -9.78 17.69 -0.15
CA ARG A 26 -8.68 17.47 -1.09
C ARG A 26 -9.18 16.98 -2.45
N ALA A 27 -10.19 16.10 -2.45
CA ALA A 27 -10.84 15.60 -3.66
C ALA A 27 -11.50 16.74 -4.44
N ALA A 28 -12.28 17.59 -3.76
CA ALA A 28 -12.94 18.75 -4.36
C ALA A 28 -11.92 19.71 -5.02
N ARG A 29 -10.80 20.01 -4.34
CA ARG A 29 -9.73 20.85 -4.92
C ARG A 29 -9.04 20.22 -6.13
N ALA A 30 -8.98 18.90 -6.18
CA ALA A 30 -8.34 18.15 -7.27
C ALA A 30 -9.31 17.82 -8.41
N GLY A 31 -10.61 18.16 -8.29
CA GLY A 31 -11.64 17.75 -9.23
C GLY A 31 -11.80 16.24 -9.34
N ALA A 32 -11.53 15.50 -8.25
CA ALA A 32 -11.59 14.05 -8.21
C ALA A 32 -12.85 13.55 -7.53
N GLU A 33 -13.45 12.50 -8.07
CA GLU A 33 -14.60 11.83 -7.44
C GLU A 33 -14.08 10.75 -6.47
N ILE A 34 -14.18 11.02 -5.16
CA ILE A 34 -13.73 10.11 -4.11
C ILE A 34 -14.86 9.89 -3.09
N THR A 35 -15.21 8.63 -2.89
CA THR A 35 -16.12 8.19 -1.83
C THR A 35 -15.33 7.61 -0.67
N VAL A 36 -15.54 8.12 0.54
CA VAL A 36 -14.94 7.57 1.76
C VAL A 36 -15.87 6.52 2.35
N GLN A 37 -15.36 5.32 2.56
CA GLN A 37 -16.13 4.21 3.15
C GLN A 37 -15.40 3.64 4.38
N PRO A 38 -16.10 3.46 5.51
CA PRO A 38 -15.50 2.85 6.72
C PRO A 38 -15.20 1.37 6.54
N ALA A 39 -15.90 0.70 5.64
CA ALA A 39 -15.65 -0.67 5.19
C ALA A 39 -15.99 -0.74 3.69
N PRO A 40 -15.00 -0.89 2.81
CA PRO A 40 -15.24 -0.97 1.37
C PRO A 40 -16.10 -2.18 1.04
N GLN A 41 -17.14 -1.95 0.25
CA GLN A 41 -18.02 -3.01 -0.25
C GLN A 41 -18.17 -2.86 -1.75
N GLY A 42 -18.26 -3.98 -2.43
CA GLY A 42 -18.46 -4.02 -3.87
C GLY A 42 -17.30 -4.70 -4.61
N VAL A 43 -17.37 -4.64 -5.92
CA VAL A 43 -16.33 -5.15 -6.81
C VAL A 43 -15.53 -3.94 -7.31
N PHE A 44 -14.22 -4.02 -7.20
CA PHE A 44 -13.28 -3.01 -7.67
C PHE A 44 -12.44 -3.57 -8.80
N ASP A 45 -12.13 -2.76 -9.80
CA ASP A 45 -11.24 -3.16 -10.89
C ASP A 45 -9.81 -3.35 -10.39
N ILE A 46 -9.38 -2.46 -9.48
CA ILE A 46 -8.07 -2.53 -8.83
C ILE A 46 -8.16 -2.03 -7.38
N VAL A 47 -7.42 -2.67 -6.49
CA VAL A 47 -7.25 -2.21 -5.11
C VAL A 47 -5.79 -1.81 -4.89
N LEU A 48 -5.57 -0.55 -4.48
CA LEU A 48 -4.27 -0.10 -4.01
C LEU A 48 -4.17 -0.33 -2.49
N CYS A 49 -3.30 -1.26 -2.12
CA CYS A 49 -2.94 -1.57 -0.74
C CYS A 49 -1.73 -0.73 -0.34
N ASP A 50 -1.94 0.47 0.20
CA ASP A 50 -0.89 1.29 0.83
C ASP A 50 -0.69 0.75 2.25
N ALA A 51 0.18 -0.26 2.37
CA ALA A 51 0.26 -1.09 3.56
C ALA A 51 1.05 -0.40 4.69
N PRO A 52 0.64 -0.61 5.97
CA PRO A 52 1.41 -0.13 7.11
C PRO A 52 2.81 -0.78 7.08
N CYS A 53 3.86 0.03 7.21
CA CYS A 53 5.23 -0.44 7.11
C CYS A 53 6.18 0.32 8.05
N SER A 54 7.44 -0.12 8.11
CA SER A 54 8.48 0.52 8.94
C SER A 54 8.81 1.96 8.52
N GLY A 55 8.45 2.35 7.29
CA GLY A 55 8.80 3.64 6.72
C GLY A 55 10.29 3.79 6.44
N SER A 56 11.03 2.69 6.30
CA SER A 56 12.49 2.70 6.16
C SER A 56 12.98 3.47 4.92
N GLY A 57 12.15 3.60 3.91
CA GLY A 57 12.43 4.43 2.74
C GLY A 57 12.50 5.92 3.03
N SER A 58 11.89 6.37 4.14
CA SER A 58 11.86 7.78 4.56
C SER A 58 12.76 8.11 5.76
N TRP A 59 13.59 7.17 6.24
CA TRP A 59 14.47 7.39 7.41
C TRP A 59 15.46 8.55 7.23
N ARG A 60 15.73 8.95 6.00
CA ARG A 60 16.51 10.16 5.73
C ARG A 60 15.83 11.41 6.32
N ARG A 61 14.51 11.45 6.34
CA ARG A 61 13.71 12.57 6.89
C ARG A 61 13.33 12.39 8.35
N ALA A 62 13.37 11.14 8.84
CA ALA A 62 12.99 10.76 10.20
C ALA A 62 13.97 9.69 10.74
N PRO A 63 15.24 10.03 10.96
CA PRO A 63 16.29 9.06 11.31
C PRO A 63 16.02 8.35 12.65
N GLU A 64 15.29 8.97 13.56
CA GLU A 64 14.88 8.37 14.83
C GLU A 64 13.97 7.14 14.67
N ALA A 65 13.23 7.05 13.56
CA ALA A 65 12.35 5.92 13.29
C ALA A 65 13.13 4.61 13.12
N LYS A 66 14.36 4.68 12.63
CA LYS A 66 15.25 3.52 12.51
C LYS A 66 15.52 2.86 13.87
N TRP A 67 15.71 3.66 14.91
CA TRP A 67 16.05 3.19 16.24
C TRP A 67 14.85 2.62 17.02
N ARG A 68 13.63 2.88 16.54
CA ARG A 68 12.38 2.36 17.12
C ARG A 68 11.97 1.04 16.50
N LEU A 69 12.54 0.66 15.36
CA LEU A 69 12.20 -0.61 14.71
C LEU A 69 12.90 -1.76 15.42
N THR A 70 12.10 -2.65 15.99
CA THR A 70 12.55 -3.92 16.57
C THR A 70 12.14 -5.08 15.66
N GLU A 71 12.72 -6.26 15.90
CA GLU A 71 12.32 -7.47 15.16
C GLU A 71 10.85 -7.82 15.38
N ASP A 72 10.36 -7.72 16.63
CA ASP A 72 8.96 -7.95 16.96
C ASP A 72 8.05 -6.97 16.24
N ARG A 73 8.41 -5.68 16.19
CA ARG A 73 7.64 -4.67 15.47
C ARG A 73 7.61 -4.92 13.97
N LEU A 74 8.72 -5.38 13.38
CA LEU A 74 8.78 -5.76 11.97
C LEU A 74 7.87 -6.96 11.71
N ALA A 75 7.86 -7.97 12.58
CA ALA A 75 6.99 -9.14 12.45
C ALA A 75 5.49 -8.76 12.54
N GLU A 76 5.13 -7.87 13.47
CA GLU A 76 3.77 -7.31 13.54
C GLU A 76 3.36 -6.62 12.24
N LEU A 77 4.24 -5.76 11.69
CA LEU A 77 3.98 -5.06 10.43
C LEU A 77 3.78 -6.04 9.28
N CYS A 78 4.63 -7.07 9.18
CA CYS A 78 4.48 -8.12 8.17
C CYS A 78 3.12 -8.85 8.30
N THR A 79 2.67 -9.14 9.52
CA THR A 79 1.35 -9.75 9.75
C THR A 79 0.21 -8.83 9.30
N MET A 80 0.31 -7.53 9.57
CA MET A 80 -0.68 -6.56 9.11
C MET A 80 -0.68 -6.43 7.58
N GLN A 81 0.48 -6.47 6.94
CA GLN A 81 0.65 -6.44 5.49
C GLN A 81 0.02 -7.67 4.82
N ASP A 82 0.22 -8.84 5.41
CA ASP A 82 -0.43 -10.08 4.93
C ASP A 82 -1.95 -9.97 5.00
N ALA A 83 -2.50 -9.47 6.09
CA ALA A 83 -3.94 -9.29 6.25
C ALA A 83 -4.52 -8.28 5.24
N VAL A 84 -3.79 -7.22 4.91
CA VAL A 84 -4.20 -6.23 3.89
C VAL A 84 -4.19 -6.87 2.50
N LEU A 85 -3.18 -7.67 2.17
CA LEU A 85 -3.09 -8.39 0.90
C LEU A 85 -4.20 -9.43 0.77
N ASP A 86 -4.49 -10.18 1.82
CA ASP A 86 -5.51 -11.25 1.81
C ASP A 86 -6.94 -10.71 1.65
N ALA A 87 -7.17 -9.43 1.98
CA ALA A 87 -8.47 -8.75 1.83
C ALA A 87 -8.71 -8.20 0.41
N ALA A 88 -7.81 -8.43 -0.54
CA ALA A 88 -7.79 -7.71 -1.80
C ALA A 88 -8.62 -8.35 -2.93
N ALA A 89 -8.92 -7.53 -3.94
CA ALA A 89 -9.75 -7.77 -5.12
C ALA A 89 -8.96 -8.41 -6.30
N PRO A 90 -9.57 -8.64 -7.49
CA PRO A 90 -8.96 -9.34 -8.64
C PRO A 90 -7.63 -8.77 -9.16
N PHE A 91 -7.41 -7.46 -8.99
CA PHE A 91 -6.14 -6.80 -9.24
C PHE A 91 -5.69 -6.04 -8.01
N VAL A 92 -4.44 -6.21 -7.62
CA VAL A 92 -3.84 -5.58 -6.44
C VAL A 92 -2.57 -4.84 -6.80
N ALA A 93 -2.52 -3.58 -6.42
CA ALA A 93 -1.30 -2.81 -6.36
C ALA A 93 -0.85 -2.74 -4.89
N TYR A 94 0.16 -3.51 -4.52
CA TYR A 94 0.74 -3.49 -3.19
C TYR A 94 1.85 -2.47 -3.09
N ALA A 95 1.78 -1.58 -2.11
CA ALA A 95 2.71 -0.48 -1.96
C ALA A 95 3.19 -0.33 -0.51
N THR A 96 4.47 -0.03 -0.34
CA THR A 96 5.07 0.35 0.94
C THR A 96 6.08 1.47 0.78
N CYS A 97 6.26 2.31 1.77
CA CYS A 97 7.40 3.22 1.87
C CYS A 97 8.58 2.55 2.62
N SER A 98 8.85 1.29 2.30
CA SER A 98 9.93 0.49 2.90
C SER A 98 10.99 0.08 1.88
N LEU A 99 12.24 -0.04 2.37
CA LEU A 99 13.38 -0.64 1.67
C LEU A 99 13.67 -2.07 2.15
N LEU A 100 12.89 -2.59 3.11
CA LEU A 100 13.14 -3.87 3.73
C LEU A 100 12.47 -5.00 2.95
N ALA A 101 13.26 -5.97 2.48
CA ALA A 101 12.74 -7.13 1.76
C ALA A 101 11.66 -7.92 2.51
N PRO A 102 11.72 -8.09 3.85
CA PRO A 102 10.63 -8.71 4.61
C PRO A 102 9.27 -8.03 4.46
N GLU A 103 9.22 -6.73 4.21
CA GLU A 103 7.99 -5.96 4.02
C GLU A 103 7.56 -5.86 2.55
N ASN A 104 8.41 -6.24 1.62
CA ASN A 104 8.25 -6.03 0.18
C ASN A 104 8.12 -7.37 -0.56
N SER A 105 9.14 -7.79 -1.29
CA SER A 105 9.11 -9.01 -2.10
C SER A 105 8.76 -10.27 -1.31
N ALA A 106 9.19 -10.36 -0.04
CA ALA A 106 8.85 -11.50 0.81
C ALA A 106 7.35 -11.58 1.13
N ARG A 107 6.64 -10.44 1.25
CA ARG A 107 5.17 -10.44 1.45
C ARG A 107 4.44 -10.85 0.19
N VAL A 108 4.90 -10.39 -0.97
CA VAL A 108 4.35 -10.79 -2.27
C VAL A 108 4.50 -12.30 -2.47
N ALA A 109 5.69 -12.84 -2.22
CA ALA A 109 5.93 -14.29 -2.31
C ALA A 109 5.02 -15.08 -1.35
N ALA A 110 4.96 -14.67 -0.07
CA ALA A 110 4.10 -15.32 0.91
C ALA A 110 2.60 -15.24 0.54
N PHE A 111 2.16 -14.15 -0.07
CA PHE A 111 0.80 -14.03 -0.60
C PHE A 111 0.54 -15.03 -1.74
N GLN A 112 1.46 -15.14 -2.70
CA GLN A 112 1.33 -16.08 -3.81
C GLN A 112 1.32 -17.54 -3.34
N ASP A 113 2.10 -17.88 -2.31
CA ASP A 113 2.10 -19.20 -1.68
C ASP A 113 0.75 -19.53 -1.03
N ARG A 114 0.10 -18.54 -0.39
CA ARG A 114 -1.23 -18.71 0.23
C ARG A 114 -2.36 -18.70 -0.79
N HIS A 115 -2.17 -18.05 -1.93
CA HIS A 115 -3.20 -17.85 -2.96
C HIS A 115 -2.73 -18.38 -4.33
N PRO A 116 -2.74 -19.69 -4.54
CA PRO A 116 -2.41 -20.28 -5.84
C PRO A 116 -3.27 -19.69 -6.96
N GLY A 117 -2.66 -19.35 -8.08
CA GLY A 117 -3.35 -18.71 -9.20
C GLY A 117 -3.23 -17.18 -9.24
N TRP A 118 -2.49 -16.58 -8.28
CA TRP A 118 -2.08 -15.19 -8.38
C TRP A 118 -0.67 -15.09 -8.96
N VAL A 119 -0.49 -14.18 -9.90
CA VAL A 119 0.79 -13.93 -10.54
C VAL A 119 1.22 -12.48 -10.32
N MET A 120 2.51 -12.30 -10.08
CA MET A 120 3.11 -10.97 -10.07
C MET A 120 3.35 -10.55 -11.51
N ASP A 121 2.72 -9.44 -11.91
CA ASP A 121 2.85 -8.87 -13.25
C ASP A 121 4.03 -7.90 -13.32
N PHE A 122 4.28 -7.21 -12.22
CA PHE A 122 5.35 -6.21 -12.10
C PHE A 122 5.72 -6.04 -10.64
N ASP A 123 7.02 -5.82 -10.36
CA ASP A 123 7.46 -5.21 -9.10
C ASP A 123 8.66 -4.30 -9.31
N ARG A 124 8.78 -3.32 -8.43
CA ARG A 124 9.94 -2.42 -8.42
C ARG A 124 10.20 -1.87 -7.03
N GLN A 125 11.47 -1.96 -6.63
CA GLN A 125 12.01 -1.21 -5.50
C GLN A 125 12.56 0.11 -6.01
N PHE A 126 11.96 1.22 -5.55
CA PHE A 126 12.51 2.56 -5.75
C PHE A 126 13.45 2.89 -4.59
N THR A 127 14.56 3.50 -4.90
CA THR A 127 15.59 3.87 -3.94
C THR A 127 15.85 5.38 -3.97
N LEU A 128 16.72 5.86 -3.09
CA LEU A 128 17.11 7.28 -3.09
C LEU A 128 17.78 7.71 -4.40
N GLN A 129 18.35 6.77 -5.16
CA GLN A 129 18.96 7.03 -6.47
C GLN A 129 17.90 7.35 -7.56
N ASP A 130 16.66 6.94 -7.35
CA ASP A 130 15.54 7.27 -8.25
C ASP A 130 14.98 8.70 -8.03
N GLY A 131 15.62 9.51 -7.18
CA GLY A 131 15.30 10.93 -6.98
C GLY A 131 14.21 11.20 -5.96
N GLY A 132 13.83 10.23 -5.14
CA GLY A 132 12.80 10.34 -4.11
C GLY A 132 13.15 9.62 -2.82
N ASP A 133 12.14 9.38 -1.98
CA ASP A 133 12.25 8.44 -0.87
C ASP A 133 12.19 6.99 -1.37
N GLY A 134 12.63 6.04 -0.54
CA GLY A 134 12.51 4.63 -0.85
C GLY A 134 11.04 4.18 -0.84
N PHE A 135 10.68 3.38 -1.84
CA PHE A 135 9.31 2.92 -2.03
C PHE A 135 9.30 1.56 -2.76
N TYR A 136 8.35 0.71 -2.45
CA TYR A 136 8.13 -0.53 -3.18
C TYR A 136 6.73 -0.56 -3.77
N LEU A 137 6.62 -1.07 -4.99
CA LEU A 137 5.34 -1.30 -5.67
C LEU A 137 5.37 -2.67 -6.33
N ALA A 138 4.34 -3.46 -6.11
CA ALA A 138 4.08 -4.69 -6.86
C ALA A 138 2.66 -4.68 -7.42
N LEU A 139 2.50 -5.17 -8.64
CA LEU A 139 1.20 -5.39 -9.27
C LEU A 139 0.95 -6.89 -9.34
N LEU A 140 -0.16 -7.31 -8.78
CA LEU A 140 -0.61 -8.70 -8.70
C LEU A 140 -1.94 -8.82 -9.44
N LYS A 141 -2.10 -9.91 -10.18
CA LYS A 141 -3.36 -10.23 -10.86
C LYS A 141 -3.69 -11.70 -10.70
N ARG A 142 -4.97 -12.02 -10.80
CA ARG A 142 -5.41 -13.41 -10.85
C ARG A 142 -5.16 -13.96 -12.25
N GLY A 143 -4.45 -15.10 -12.31
CA GLY A 143 -4.15 -15.79 -13.57
C GLY A 143 -5.37 -16.51 -14.14
#